data_ec131a4c657e4f1b624eea414b2f8f8f
#
_entry.id   ec131a4c657e4f1b624eea414b2f8f8f
#
_cell.length_a   1.000
_cell.length_b   1.000
_cell.length_c   1.000
_cell.angle_alpha   90.00
_cell.angle_beta   90.00
_cell.angle_gamma   90.00
#
_symmetry.space_group_name_H-M   'P 1'
#
loop_
_entity.id
_entity.type
_entity.pdbx_description
1 polymer ?
#
loop_
_entity_poly.entity_id
_entity_poly.type
_entity_poly.pdbx_seq_one_letter_code
_entity_poly.pdbx_strand_id
1 'polypeptide(L)'
;TEMYSNTGGQASKASNIGEVCQFAAAGKEISKKSLAEICMTYGYIYVAQIALGANMAQAVKAIAEAEAYPGPSIIIGYAPCELHGVKGGMTNCQNEMKKAVEAGYWNLFTFNPALKAEGKNPFTLTSKAGKMDKYQEFLANETRYSRLSRAFPDRAKALFEKNQEAAEARYTHLTKLVDPVSYTHLTL
;
A
#
# COMPACT_ATOMS: atom_id res chain seq x y z
N THR A 1 3.68 -4.45 -6.59
CA THR A 1 4.42 -3.18 -6.52
C THR A 1 5.39 -3.08 -5.35
N GLU A 2 5.94 -4.18 -4.86
CA GLU A 2 6.86 -4.16 -3.72
C GLU A 2 8.24 -4.68 -4.11
N MET A 3 8.35 -5.89 -4.59
CA MET A 3 9.61 -6.49 -5.04
C MET A 3 9.53 -6.96 -6.50
N TYR A 4 10.67 -7.22 -7.10
CA TYR A 4 10.75 -7.79 -8.45
C TYR A 4 10.62 -9.31 -8.39
N SER A 5 9.39 -9.82 -8.23
CA SER A 5 9.13 -11.25 -7.98
C SER A 5 9.48 -12.13 -9.19
N ASN A 6 9.12 -11.71 -10.40
CA ASN A 6 9.34 -12.45 -11.65
C ASN A 6 10.81 -12.63 -12.04
N THR A 7 11.72 -11.80 -11.52
CA THR A 7 13.16 -11.87 -11.80
C THR A 7 13.98 -12.46 -10.66
N GLY A 8 13.34 -12.98 -9.61
CA GLY A 8 13.99 -13.67 -8.51
C GLY A 8 13.88 -13.00 -7.15
N GLY A 9 12.95 -12.04 -6.97
CA GLY A 9 12.63 -11.48 -5.67
C GLY A 9 13.59 -10.41 -5.15
N GLN A 10 14.11 -9.57 -6.04
CA GLN A 10 14.99 -8.48 -5.65
C GLN A 10 14.25 -7.35 -4.94
N ALA A 11 14.96 -6.70 -4.02
CA ALA A 11 14.47 -5.49 -3.37
C ALA A 11 14.23 -4.36 -4.37
N SER A 12 13.13 -3.65 -4.21
CA SER A 12 12.85 -2.41 -4.92
C SER A 12 12.76 -1.23 -3.94
N LYS A 13 12.64 -0.02 -4.45
CA LYS A 13 12.32 1.14 -3.60
C LYS A 13 10.92 1.08 -2.99
N ALA A 14 10.05 0.23 -3.56
CA ALA A 14 8.71 -0.02 -3.04
C ALA A 14 8.63 -1.22 -2.08
N SER A 15 9.70 -1.99 -1.88
CA SER A 15 9.77 -2.99 -0.81
C SER A 15 9.71 -2.31 0.55
N ASN A 16 8.98 -2.89 1.49
CA ASN A 16 8.71 -2.27 2.78
C ASN A 16 9.78 -2.65 3.84
N ILE A 17 9.75 -1.94 4.96
CA ILE A 17 10.65 -2.20 6.09
C ILE A 17 10.47 -3.64 6.59
N GLY A 18 11.56 -4.35 6.83
CA GLY A 18 11.56 -5.73 7.32
C GLY A 18 11.32 -6.80 6.24
N GLU A 19 11.03 -6.44 4.99
CA GLU A 19 10.97 -7.44 3.91
C GLU A 19 12.33 -8.07 3.66
N VAL A 20 12.37 -9.40 3.61
CA VAL A 20 13.52 -10.20 3.17
C VAL A 20 13.38 -10.46 1.69
N CYS A 21 14.33 -9.94 0.92
CA CYS A 21 14.41 -10.11 -0.52
C CYS A 21 15.89 -10.14 -0.96
N GLN A 22 16.15 -10.46 -2.22
CA GLN A 22 17.52 -10.37 -2.73
C GLN A 22 18.00 -8.92 -2.62
N PHE A 23 19.25 -8.75 -2.20
CA PHE A 23 19.90 -7.50 -1.81
C PHE A 23 19.37 -6.86 -0.50
N ALA A 24 18.51 -7.57 0.24
CA ALA A 24 18.04 -7.19 1.57
C ALA A 24 17.80 -8.44 2.43
N ALA A 25 18.79 -9.33 2.52
CA ALA A 25 18.70 -10.62 3.22
C ALA A 25 18.45 -10.49 4.74
N ALA A 26 18.93 -9.41 5.36
CA ALA A 26 18.70 -9.08 6.77
C ALA A 26 17.50 -8.13 6.99
N GLY A 27 16.57 -8.06 6.06
CA GLY A 27 15.43 -7.17 6.09
C GLY A 27 15.75 -5.75 5.64
N LYS A 28 14.88 -5.17 4.84
CA LYS A 28 15.03 -3.79 4.36
C LYS A 28 14.81 -2.78 5.48
N GLU A 29 15.63 -1.76 5.56
CA GLU A 29 15.57 -0.73 6.61
C GLU A 29 14.84 0.55 6.20
N ILE A 30 14.79 0.81 4.88
CA ILE A 30 14.27 2.06 4.31
C ILE A 30 12.78 1.92 4.04
N SER A 31 12.04 2.99 4.34
CA SER A 31 10.60 3.07 4.10
C SER A 31 10.22 2.88 2.63
N LYS A 32 9.03 2.36 2.42
CA LYS A 32 8.43 2.13 1.11
C LYS A 32 8.22 3.44 0.36
N LYS A 33 8.65 3.49 -0.91
CA LYS A 33 8.27 4.56 -1.83
C LYS A 33 6.77 4.50 -2.12
N SER A 34 6.08 5.63 -2.05
CA SER A 34 4.69 5.76 -2.50
C SER A 34 4.63 6.17 -3.97
N LEU A 35 4.41 5.21 -4.86
CA LEU A 35 4.23 5.49 -6.28
C LEU A 35 2.95 6.31 -6.53
N ALA A 36 1.89 6.05 -5.77
CA ALA A 36 0.64 6.78 -5.88
C ALA A 36 0.85 8.27 -5.60
N GLU A 37 1.50 8.62 -4.49
CA GLU A 37 1.74 10.02 -4.13
C GLU A 37 2.64 10.73 -5.13
N ILE A 38 3.67 10.04 -5.66
CA ILE A 38 4.50 10.59 -6.76
C ILE A 38 3.62 10.92 -7.97
N CYS A 39 2.71 10.04 -8.37
CA CYS A 39 1.80 10.29 -9.48
C CYS A 39 0.80 11.41 -9.19
N MET A 40 0.33 11.53 -7.95
CA MET A 40 -0.57 12.62 -7.52
C MET A 40 0.09 14.00 -7.63
N THR A 41 1.40 14.11 -7.46
CA THR A 41 2.13 15.39 -7.57
C THR A 41 2.09 15.99 -8.97
N TYR A 42 1.86 15.21 -10.01
CA TYR A 42 1.65 15.72 -11.37
C TYR A 42 0.34 16.55 -11.51
N GLY A 43 -0.63 16.31 -10.63
CA GLY A 43 -1.88 17.08 -10.56
C GLY A 43 -2.91 16.78 -11.65
N TYR A 44 -2.55 16.09 -12.71
CA TYR A 44 -3.41 15.73 -13.86
C TYR A 44 -3.54 14.23 -14.11
N ILE A 45 -2.93 13.39 -13.27
CA ILE A 45 -3.03 11.93 -13.37
C ILE A 45 -4.13 11.43 -12.44
N TYR A 46 -5.08 10.64 -12.96
CA TYR A 46 -5.98 9.88 -12.10
C TYR A 46 -5.20 8.77 -11.40
N VAL A 47 -5.34 8.66 -10.08
CA VAL A 47 -4.62 7.66 -9.28
C VAL A 47 -5.60 6.88 -8.42
N ALA A 48 -5.50 5.55 -8.44
CA ALA A 48 -6.27 4.70 -7.53
C ALA A 48 -5.36 3.67 -6.86
N GLN A 49 -5.61 3.43 -5.58
CA GLN A 49 -5.01 2.34 -4.82
C GLN A 49 -6.12 1.36 -4.41
N ILE A 50 -6.01 0.11 -4.87
CA ILE A 50 -7.07 -0.90 -4.75
C ILE A 50 -6.55 -2.22 -4.17
N ALA A 51 -7.47 -3.05 -3.65
CA ALA A 51 -7.24 -4.46 -3.33
C ALA A 51 -8.54 -5.24 -3.58
N LEU A 52 -8.55 -6.07 -4.60
CA LEU A 52 -9.75 -6.79 -5.06
C LEU A 52 -10.40 -7.63 -3.95
N GLY A 53 -9.60 -8.39 -3.20
CA GLY A 53 -10.09 -9.24 -2.11
C GLY A 53 -10.59 -8.46 -0.89
N ALA A 54 -10.24 -7.17 -0.76
CA ALA A 54 -10.68 -6.33 0.35
C ALA A 54 -11.96 -5.56 0.03
N ASN A 55 -12.05 -4.98 -1.16
CA ASN A 55 -13.21 -4.18 -1.58
C ASN A 55 -13.37 -4.20 -3.10
N MET A 56 -14.12 -5.18 -3.59
CA MET A 56 -14.40 -5.35 -5.02
C MET A 56 -15.18 -4.15 -5.59
N ALA A 57 -16.13 -3.60 -4.84
CA ALA A 57 -16.95 -2.47 -5.32
C ALA A 57 -16.09 -1.21 -5.52
N GLN A 58 -15.16 -0.93 -4.61
CA GLN A 58 -14.20 0.17 -4.76
C GLN A 58 -13.28 -0.05 -5.96
N ALA A 59 -12.81 -1.28 -6.17
CA ALA A 59 -11.93 -1.60 -7.29
C ALA A 59 -12.65 -1.43 -8.64
N VAL A 60 -13.88 -1.93 -8.79
CA VAL A 60 -14.69 -1.75 -10.01
C VAL A 60 -14.96 -0.28 -10.26
N LYS A 61 -15.36 0.48 -9.23
CA LYS A 61 -15.58 1.92 -9.34
C LYS A 61 -14.32 2.65 -9.80
N ALA A 62 -13.17 2.36 -9.21
CA ALA A 62 -11.90 2.98 -9.56
C ALA A 62 -11.48 2.69 -11.03
N ILE A 63 -11.74 1.48 -11.51
CA ILE A 63 -11.47 1.10 -12.91
C ILE A 63 -12.39 1.89 -13.86
N ALA A 64 -13.69 1.95 -13.57
CA ALA A 64 -14.64 2.71 -14.37
C ALA A 64 -14.34 4.21 -14.41
N GLU A 65 -13.95 4.79 -13.26
CA GLU A 65 -13.53 6.19 -13.19
C GLU A 65 -12.24 6.44 -13.98
N ALA A 66 -11.27 5.53 -13.92
CA ALA A 66 -10.01 5.62 -14.65
C ALA A 66 -10.22 5.53 -16.18
N GLU A 67 -11.19 4.71 -16.65
CA GLU A 67 -11.56 4.58 -18.05
C GLU A 67 -12.27 5.85 -18.56
N ALA A 68 -13.15 6.40 -17.75
CA ALA A 68 -13.89 7.62 -18.10
C ALA A 68 -13.05 8.91 -18.00
N TYR A 69 -11.90 8.88 -17.32
CA TYR A 69 -11.05 10.04 -17.11
C TYR A 69 -10.33 10.44 -18.42
N PRO A 70 -10.43 11.71 -18.89
CA PRO A 70 -9.88 12.14 -20.18
C PRO A 70 -8.38 12.43 -20.14
N GLY A 71 -7.62 11.76 -19.26
CA GLY A 71 -6.17 11.92 -19.06
C GLY A 71 -5.50 10.62 -18.69
N PRO A 72 -4.20 10.66 -18.38
CA PRO A 72 -3.49 9.47 -17.93
C PRO A 72 -4.02 8.99 -16.58
N SER A 73 -4.12 7.67 -16.46
CA SER A 73 -4.61 7.00 -15.25
C SER A 73 -3.64 5.93 -14.78
N ILE A 74 -3.47 5.79 -13.47
CA ILE A 74 -2.70 4.71 -12.86
C ILE A 74 -3.52 4.05 -11.75
N ILE A 75 -3.61 2.73 -11.81
CA ILE A 75 -4.23 1.91 -10.77
C ILE A 75 -3.16 1.02 -10.16
N ILE A 76 -3.01 1.10 -8.84
CA ILE A 76 -2.02 0.34 -8.09
C ILE A 76 -2.76 -0.68 -7.22
N GLY A 77 -2.71 -1.95 -7.62
CA GLY A 77 -3.33 -3.05 -6.91
C GLY A 77 -2.37 -3.72 -5.92
N TYR A 78 -2.86 -4.03 -4.72
CA TYR A 78 -2.14 -4.94 -3.82
C TYR A 78 -2.41 -6.39 -4.22
N ALA A 79 -1.34 -7.17 -4.30
CA ALA A 79 -1.40 -8.62 -4.40
C ALA A 79 -0.28 -9.23 -3.53
N PRO A 80 -0.54 -10.34 -2.81
CA PRO A 80 0.50 -11.09 -2.12
C PRO A 80 1.58 -11.57 -3.09
N CYS A 81 2.80 -11.71 -2.61
CA CYS A 81 3.93 -12.13 -3.44
C CYS A 81 3.89 -13.64 -3.70
N GLU A 82 3.72 -14.03 -4.97
CA GLU A 82 3.73 -15.43 -5.40
C GLU A 82 5.07 -16.12 -5.09
N LEU A 83 6.20 -15.46 -5.39
CA LEU A 83 7.54 -16.03 -5.17
C LEU A 83 7.81 -16.39 -3.72
N HIS A 84 7.40 -15.54 -2.78
CA HIS A 84 7.59 -15.79 -1.36
C HIS A 84 6.45 -16.61 -0.75
N GLY A 85 5.25 -16.45 -1.29
CA GLY A 85 4.04 -17.08 -0.80
C GLY A 85 3.50 -16.50 0.50
N VAL A 86 2.33 -16.98 0.87
CA VAL A 86 1.66 -16.64 2.12
C VAL A 86 1.35 -17.90 2.91
N LYS A 87 1.16 -17.79 4.22
CA LYS A 87 0.75 -18.92 5.06
C LYS A 87 -0.59 -19.48 4.57
N GLY A 88 -0.63 -20.79 4.33
CA GLY A 88 -1.80 -21.46 3.78
C GLY A 88 -1.87 -21.50 2.24
N GLY A 89 -0.87 -20.97 1.54
CA GLY A 89 -0.75 -21.02 0.09
C GLY A 89 -1.49 -19.89 -0.65
N MET A 90 -1.24 -19.78 -1.96
CA MET A 90 -1.74 -18.69 -2.81
C MET A 90 -3.24 -18.78 -3.09
N THR A 91 -3.89 -19.89 -2.86
CA THR A 91 -5.37 -20.01 -2.90
C THR A 91 -6.05 -19.07 -1.89
N ASN A 92 -5.31 -18.65 -0.86
CA ASN A 92 -5.76 -17.71 0.18
C ASN A 92 -5.51 -16.23 -0.17
N CYS A 93 -5.03 -15.92 -1.37
CA CYS A 93 -4.58 -14.57 -1.74
C CYS A 93 -5.66 -13.48 -1.57
N GLN A 94 -6.92 -13.78 -1.90
CA GLN A 94 -8.02 -12.81 -1.74
C GLN A 94 -8.25 -12.45 -0.26
N ASN A 95 -8.19 -13.45 0.62
CA ASN A 95 -8.33 -13.23 2.05
C ASN A 95 -7.12 -12.47 2.63
N GLU A 96 -5.93 -12.73 2.11
CA GLU A 96 -4.72 -12.00 2.52
C GLU A 96 -4.75 -10.51 2.09
N MET A 97 -5.31 -10.21 0.91
CA MET A 97 -5.59 -8.82 0.50
C MET A 97 -6.53 -8.11 1.48
N LYS A 98 -7.58 -8.82 1.95
CA LYS A 98 -8.50 -8.31 2.95
C LYS A 98 -7.79 -8.02 4.27
N LYS A 99 -6.97 -8.95 4.76
CA LYS A 99 -6.17 -8.77 5.98
C LYS A 99 -5.21 -7.59 5.88
N ALA A 100 -4.55 -7.40 4.72
CA ALA A 100 -3.66 -6.27 4.48
C ALA A 100 -4.37 -4.92 4.68
N VAL A 101 -5.60 -4.80 4.18
CA VAL A 101 -6.40 -3.57 4.34
C VAL A 101 -6.93 -3.44 5.76
N GLU A 102 -7.44 -4.52 6.38
CA GLU A 102 -7.93 -4.50 7.76
C GLU A 102 -6.85 -4.17 8.78
N ALA A 103 -5.63 -4.64 8.57
CA ALA A 103 -4.48 -4.33 9.41
C ALA A 103 -3.91 -2.92 9.19
N GLY A 104 -4.30 -2.22 8.12
CA GLY A 104 -3.74 -0.92 7.77
C GLY A 104 -2.41 -0.98 7.00
N TYR A 105 -1.99 -2.17 6.59
CA TYR A 105 -0.80 -2.36 5.74
C TYR A 105 -1.00 -1.74 4.35
N TRP A 106 -2.22 -1.83 3.79
CA TRP A 106 -2.60 -1.28 2.51
C TRP A 106 -3.84 -0.40 2.62
N ASN A 107 -3.77 0.84 2.11
CA ASN A 107 -4.87 1.78 2.16
C ASN A 107 -5.54 1.92 0.79
N LEU A 108 -6.85 1.97 0.75
CA LEU A 108 -7.66 2.15 -0.45
C LEU A 108 -8.05 3.62 -0.59
N PHE A 109 -7.73 4.22 -1.73
CA PHE A 109 -8.08 5.60 -2.05
C PHE A 109 -8.12 5.85 -3.55
N THR A 110 -8.72 6.96 -3.94
CA THR A 110 -8.67 7.51 -5.30
C THR A 110 -8.27 8.98 -5.27
N PHE A 111 -7.62 9.42 -6.32
CA PHE A 111 -7.34 10.82 -6.60
C PHE A 111 -7.82 11.11 -8.02
N ASN A 112 -8.90 11.89 -8.14
CA ASN A 112 -9.51 12.26 -9.40
C ASN A 112 -9.34 13.76 -9.66
N PRO A 113 -8.39 14.18 -10.51
CA PRO A 113 -8.15 15.59 -10.78
C PRO A 113 -9.36 16.35 -11.35
N ALA A 114 -10.29 15.67 -12.03
CA ALA A 114 -11.49 16.30 -12.60
C ALA A 114 -12.37 16.96 -11.53
N LEU A 115 -12.38 16.44 -10.30
CA LEU A 115 -13.15 17.00 -9.20
C LEU A 115 -12.70 18.43 -8.81
N LYS A 116 -11.46 18.82 -9.13
CA LYS A 116 -10.99 20.20 -8.89
C LYS A 116 -11.81 21.24 -9.67
N ALA A 117 -12.19 20.90 -10.89
CA ALA A 117 -13.03 21.79 -11.72
C ALA A 117 -14.44 21.99 -11.12
N GLU A 118 -14.88 21.06 -10.28
CA GLU A 118 -16.15 21.12 -9.55
C GLU A 118 -15.99 21.77 -8.16
N GLY A 119 -14.81 22.26 -7.80
CA GLY A 119 -14.50 22.81 -6.47
C GLY A 119 -14.48 21.75 -5.35
N LYS A 120 -14.36 20.46 -5.72
CA LYS A 120 -14.31 19.34 -4.77
C LYS A 120 -12.88 18.89 -4.52
N ASN A 121 -12.65 18.29 -3.35
CA ASN A 121 -11.38 17.63 -3.08
C ASN A 121 -11.19 16.44 -4.03
N PRO A 122 -10.09 16.38 -4.80
CA PRO A 122 -9.80 15.25 -5.68
C PRO A 122 -9.46 13.97 -4.93
N PHE A 123 -9.04 14.05 -3.67
CA PHE A 123 -8.64 12.89 -2.88
C PHE A 123 -9.82 12.29 -2.10
N THR A 124 -10.02 10.99 -2.24
CA THR A 124 -11.04 10.23 -1.50
C THR A 124 -10.38 9.02 -0.83
N LEU A 125 -10.34 9.00 0.51
CA LEU A 125 -9.87 7.88 1.30
C LEU A 125 -11.03 6.92 1.59
N THR A 126 -10.94 5.69 1.09
CA THR A 126 -11.97 4.65 1.30
C THR A 126 -11.66 3.77 2.50
N SER A 127 -10.38 3.54 2.81
CA SER A 127 -9.96 2.78 3.98
C SER A 127 -10.34 3.48 5.29
N LYS A 128 -10.76 2.68 6.25
CA LYS A 128 -10.80 3.07 7.67
C LYS A 128 -9.43 2.91 8.30
N ALA A 129 -9.26 3.42 9.51
CA ALA A 129 -8.07 3.17 10.33
C ALA A 129 -7.82 1.66 10.47
N GLY A 130 -6.58 1.24 10.28
CA GLY A 130 -6.20 -0.16 10.41
C GLY A 130 -6.32 -0.64 11.85
N LYS A 131 -6.63 -1.93 12.02
CA LYS A 131 -6.59 -2.63 13.30
C LYS A 131 -5.14 -2.98 13.62
N MET A 132 -4.44 -2.09 14.30
CA MET A 132 -2.99 -2.22 14.56
C MET A 132 -2.63 -3.42 15.44
N ASP A 133 -3.57 -3.91 16.25
CA ASP A 133 -3.46 -5.17 16.99
C ASP A 133 -3.28 -6.39 16.07
N LYS A 134 -3.76 -6.32 14.82
CA LYS A 134 -3.62 -7.36 13.80
C LYS A 134 -2.44 -7.18 12.86
N TYR A 135 -1.71 -6.07 12.99
CA TYR A 135 -0.64 -5.73 12.04
C TYR A 135 0.50 -6.75 12.06
N GLN A 136 0.97 -7.12 13.24
CA GLN A 136 2.05 -8.10 13.41
C GLN A 136 1.63 -9.51 12.97
N GLU A 137 0.35 -9.88 13.20
CA GLU A 137 -0.20 -11.13 12.69
C GLU A 137 -0.21 -11.17 11.17
N PHE A 138 -0.59 -10.07 10.52
CA PHE A 138 -0.53 -9.94 9.06
C PHE A 138 0.90 -10.12 8.54
N LEU A 139 1.89 -9.44 9.11
CA LEU A 139 3.29 -9.61 8.71
C LEU A 139 3.76 -11.06 8.86
N ALA A 140 3.37 -11.74 9.94
CA ALA A 140 3.73 -13.15 10.18
C ALA A 140 3.10 -14.14 9.17
N ASN A 141 2.03 -13.76 8.49
CA ASN A 141 1.42 -14.55 7.42
C ASN A 141 2.18 -14.47 6.09
N GLU A 142 2.91 -13.39 5.88
CA GLU A 142 3.68 -13.14 4.66
C GLU A 142 5.09 -13.73 4.80
N THR A 143 5.46 -14.68 3.95
CA THR A 143 6.76 -15.37 4.05
C THR A 143 7.94 -14.40 3.96
N ARG A 144 7.82 -13.33 3.20
CA ARG A 144 8.83 -12.28 3.05
C ARG A 144 9.17 -11.57 4.37
N TYR A 145 8.28 -11.60 5.37
CA TYR A 145 8.53 -11.10 6.73
C TYR A 145 8.89 -12.24 7.69
N SER A 146 8.14 -13.34 7.68
CA SER A 146 8.36 -14.44 8.62
C SER A 146 9.74 -15.09 8.47
N ARG A 147 10.41 -14.96 7.33
CA ARG A 147 11.80 -15.35 7.14
C ARG A 147 12.76 -14.57 8.04
N LEU A 148 12.52 -13.25 8.21
CA LEU A 148 13.36 -12.42 9.07
C LEU A 148 13.28 -12.86 10.52
N SER A 149 12.07 -13.15 11.02
CA SER A 149 11.86 -13.63 12.40
C SER A 149 12.61 -14.92 12.71
N ARG A 150 12.79 -15.80 11.71
CA ARG A 150 13.55 -17.06 11.86
C ARG A 150 15.05 -16.85 11.82
N ALA A 151 15.53 -15.97 10.95
CA ALA A 151 16.96 -15.76 10.73
C ALA A 151 17.57 -14.74 11.70
N PHE A 152 16.84 -13.69 12.05
CA PHE A 152 17.30 -12.56 12.85
C PHE A 152 16.17 -12.06 13.77
N PRO A 153 15.80 -12.78 14.85
CA PRO A 153 14.60 -12.50 15.64
C PRO A 153 14.59 -11.10 16.28
N ASP A 154 15.68 -10.65 16.88
CA ASP A 154 15.75 -9.32 17.52
C ASP A 154 15.64 -8.20 16.49
N ARG A 155 16.31 -8.38 15.35
CA ARG A 155 16.23 -7.43 14.24
C ARG A 155 14.82 -7.39 13.62
N ALA A 156 14.17 -8.55 13.50
CA ALA A 156 12.80 -8.64 13.01
C ALA A 156 11.85 -7.85 13.90
N LYS A 157 11.95 -8.00 15.21
CA LYS A 157 11.13 -7.25 16.17
C LYS A 157 11.27 -5.74 15.95
N ALA A 158 12.49 -5.21 15.95
CA ALA A 158 12.73 -3.78 15.77
C ALA A 158 12.24 -3.25 14.41
N LEU A 159 12.46 -4.00 13.30
CA LEU A 159 12.02 -3.59 11.98
C LEU A 159 10.49 -3.69 11.79
N PHE A 160 9.82 -4.65 12.43
CA PHE A 160 8.38 -4.79 12.34
C PHE A 160 7.64 -3.74 13.17
N GLU A 161 8.18 -3.35 14.33
CA GLU A 161 7.70 -2.20 15.09
C GLU A 161 7.80 -0.92 14.25
N LYS A 162 8.95 -0.65 13.66
CA LYS A 162 9.18 0.48 12.74
C LYS A 162 8.26 0.45 11.50
N ASN A 163 7.97 -0.75 10.96
CA ASN A 163 7.05 -0.91 9.83
C ASN A 163 5.62 -0.52 10.22
N GLN A 164 5.17 -0.94 11.40
CA GLN A 164 3.85 -0.59 11.93
C GLN A 164 3.73 0.91 12.18
N GLU A 165 4.71 1.53 12.83
CA GLU A 165 4.76 2.99 13.03
C GLU A 165 4.67 3.75 11.70
N ALA A 166 5.40 3.29 10.67
CA ALA A 166 5.34 3.86 9.34
C ALA A 166 3.96 3.71 8.67
N ALA A 167 3.24 2.62 8.95
CA ALA A 167 1.87 2.42 8.46
C ALA A 167 0.88 3.35 9.14
N GLU A 168 0.99 3.56 10.46
CA GLU A 168 0.18 4.51 11.23
C GLU A 168 0.42 5.95 10.76
N ALA A 169 1.68 6.34 10.59
CA ALA A 169 2.06 7.64 10.08
C ALA A 169 1.52 7.89 8.67
N ARG A 170 1.59 6.88 7.79
CA ARG A 170 1.02 6.94 6.44
C ARG A 170 -0.49 7.15 6.47
N TYR A 171 -1.23 6.39 7.28
CA TYR A 171 -2.68 6.57 7.40
C TYR A 171 -3.02 7.98 7.92
N THR A 172 -2.31 8.46 8.92
CA THR A 172 -2.46 9.83 9.45
C THR A 172 -2.18 10.89 8.36
N HIS A 173 -1.18 10.66 7.51
CA HIS A 173 -0.91 11.53 6.37
C HIS A 173 -2.08 11.52 5.37
N LEU A 174 -2.58 10.35 4.99
CA LEU A 174 -3.69 10.22 4.05
C LEU A 174 -4.98 10.85 4.58
N THR A 175 -5.25 10.80 5.89
CA THR A 175 -6.42 11.48 6.47
C THR A 175 -6.33 13.00 6.34
N LYS A 176 -5.13 13.57 6.43
CA LYS A 176 -4.93 15.02 6.22
C LYS A 176 -5.22 15.45 4.78
N LEU A 177 -5.04 14.56 3.79
CA LEU A 177 -5.38 14.86 2.39
C LEU A 177 -6.89 14.93 2.14
N VAL A 178 -7.71 14.34 3.03
CA VAL A 178 -9.17 14.43 2.98
C VAL A 178 -9.66 15.80 3.47
N ASP A 179 -8.89 16.47 4.32
CA ASP A 179 -9.24 17.79 4.85
C ASP A 179 -9.02 18.87 3.77
N PRO A 180 -10.05 19.63 3.37
CA PRO A 180 -9.93 20.69 2.38
C PRO A 180 -8.90 21.78 2.73
N VAL A 181 -8.67 22.03 4.02
CA VAL A 181 -7.69 23.03 4.51
C VAL A 181 -6.25 22.58 4.24
N SER A 182 -5.99 21.28 4.25
CA SER A 182 -4.64 20.74 3.99
C SER A 182 -4.24 20.80 2.50
N TYR A 183 -5.21 20.93 1.60
CA TYR A 183 -4.97 20.89 0.15
C TYR A 183 -4.42 22.20 -0.41
N THR A 184 -4.70 23.34 0.23
CA THR A 184 -4.23 24.67 -0.22
C THR A 184 -2.72 24.87 -0.07
N HIS A 185 -2.04 24.04 0.71
CA HIS A 185 -0.59 24.10 0.91
C HIS A 185 0.24 23.23 -0.05
N LEU A 186 -0.39 22.43 -0.90
CA LEU A 186 0.28 21.57 -1.90
C LEU A 186 0.32 22.20 -3.32
N THR A 187 -0.12 23.44 -3.45
CA THR A 187 -0.11 24.20 -4.72
C THR A 187 0.96 25.30 -4.67
N LEU A 188 2.23 24.91 -4.48
CA LEU A 188 3.40 25.76 -4.76
C LEU A 188 4.22 25.15 -5.87
#